data_0528895b4bd9afebd3f47dcf360d2afc
#
_entry.id   0528895b4bd9afebd3f47dcf360d2afc
#
_cell.length_a   1.000
_cell.length_b   1.000
_cell.length_c   1.000
_cell.angle_alpha   90.00
_cell.angle_beta   90.00
_cell.angle_gamma   90.00
#
_symmetry.space_group_name_H-M   'P 1'
#
loop_
_entity.id
_entity.type
_entity.pdbx_description
1 polymer ?
#
loop_
_entity_poly.entity_id
_entity_poly.type
_entity_poly.pdbx_seq_one_letter_code
_entity_poly.pdbx_strand_id
1 'polypeptide(L)'
;MKKFVDVLLPGHFYHIYNRACGDEKIFVEERNYRFFMDLFEERMFEYVDLICYCLIPNHFHFLVRIKSNQGNDASEINYARKFGNFFAAYAQSFNHLYHRRGNLFSQNFRRKLIRDTDYLRTVVIYIHRNPLKHCIVEDINEWNHSSYLEYLSKGSLYCRKRDVLDWFGDMKVFKYCHTLDPESDIE
;
A
#
# COMPACT_ATOMS: atom_id res chain seq x y z
N MET A 1 11.46 -6.18 22.93
CA MET A 1 11.15 -4.73 22.79
C MET A 1 9.81 -4.58 22.07
N LYS A 2 8.83 -3.88 22.65
CA LYS A 2 7.61 -3.48 21.90
C LYS A 2 8.07 -2.52 20.80
N LYS A 3 7.98 -2.92 19.52
CA LYS A 3 8.16 -1.97 18.40
C LYS A 3 7.05 -0.91 18.55
N PHE A 4 7.46 0.34 18.76
CA PHE A 4 6.52 1.46 18.74
C PHE A 4 5.90 1.49 17.35
N VAL A 5 4.58 1.42 17.30
CA VAL A 5 3.80 1.53 16.06
C VAL A 5 3.27 2.96 16.02
N ASP A 6 3.58 3.71 14.95
CA ASP A 6 3.16 5.10 14.82
C ASP A 6 1.64 5.27 14.91
N VAL A 7 1.19 6.31 15.60
CA VAL A 7 -0.23 6.68 15.65
C VAL A 7 -0.61 7.29 14.30
N LEU A 8 -1.75 6.87 13.76
CA LEU A 8 -2.27 7.41 12.49
C LEU A 8 -2.97 8.74 12.75
N LEU A 9 -2.41 9.82 12.24
CA LEU A 9 -2.87 11.19 12.42
C LEU A 9 -3.36 11.80 11.09
N PRO A 10 -4.44 12.60 11.10
CA PRO A 10 -4.92 13.31 9.92
C PRO A 10 -3.84 14.17 9.26
N GLY A 11 -3.87 14.26 7.94
CA GLY A 11 -2.94 15.06 7.13
C GLY A 11 -1.57 14.43 6.90
N HIS A 12 -1.23 13.34 7.58
CA HIS A 12 0.09 12.71 7.51
C HIS A 12 0.14 11.51 6.57
N PHE A 13 1.34 11.24 6.06
CA PHE A 13 1.61 10.11 5.17
C PHE A 13 2.14 8.92 5.96
N TYR A 14 1.69 7.73 5.58
CA TYR A 14 2.12 6.47 6.20
C TYR A 14 2.39 5.39 5.16
N HIS A 15 3.51 4.71 5.34
CA HIS A 15 3.76 3.43 4.70
C HIS A 15 3.06 2.33 5.52
N ILE A 16 2.04 1.71 4.94
CA ILE A 16 1.24 0.63 5.52
C ILE A 16 1.58 -0.66 4.80
N TYR A 17 1.94 -1.71 5.55
CA TYR A 17 2.29 -2.99 4.96
C TYR A 17 2.00 -4.16 5.88
N ASN A 18 1.83 -5.34 5.30
CA ASN A 18 1.71 -6.60 6.01
C ASN A 18 2.09 -7.77 5.08
N ARG A 19 2.38 -8.91 5.66
CA ARG A 19 2.77 -10.13 4.96
C ARG A 19 1.95 -11.34 5.40
N ALA A 20 1.94 -12.37 4.56
CA ALA A 20 1.36 -13.66 4.90
C ALA A 20 2.01 -14.30 6.13
N CYS A 21 1.29 -15.20 6.76
CA CYS A 21 1.81 -16.05 7.81
C CYS A 21 2.70 -17.14 7.19
N GLY A 22 3.94 -17.28 7.66
CA GLY A 22 4.89 -18.25 7.11
C GLY A 22 5.20 -18.00 5.62
N ASP A 23 5.24 -19.08 4.83
CA ASP A 23 5.51 -19.05 3.39
C ASP A 23 4.23 -19.00 2.53
N GLU A 24 3.10 -18.71 3.15
CA GLU A 24 1.81 -18.64 2.47
C GLU A 24 1.70 -17.45 1.52
N LYS A 25 0.68 -17.49 0.66
CA LYS A 25 0.30 -16.40 -0.23
C LYS A 25 -1.01 -15.77 0.26
N ILE A 26 -1.06 -14.43 0.22
CA ILE A 26 -2.29 -13.67 0.43
C ILE A 26 -3.00 -13.37 -0.88
N PHE A 27 -2.28 -13.52 -2.02
CA PHE A 27 -2.84 -13.45 -3.36
C PHE A 27 -2.38 -14.69 -4.13
N VAL A 28 -3.33 -15.56 -4.51
CA VAL A 28 -3.07 -16.83 -5.20
C VAL A 28 -3.41 -16.72 -6.68
N GLU A 29 -4.44 -15.93 -7.00
CA GLU A 29 -4.96 -15.75 -8.36
C GLU A 29 -5.44 -14.31 -8.56
N GLU A 30 -5.63 -13.93 -9.83
CA GLU A 30 -5.98 -12.57 -10.27
C GLU A 30 -7.15 -11.95 -9.50
N ARG A 31 -8.20 -12.72 -9.25
CA ARG A 31 -9.38 -12.23 -8.52
C ARG A 31 -9.08 -11.81 -7.08
N ASN A 32 -8.02 -12.33 -6.44
CA ASN A 32 -7.66 -11.94 -5.08
C ASN A 32 -7.11 -10.51 -5.03
N TYR A 33 -6.25 -10.14 -6.00
CA TYR A 33 -5.71 -8.78 -6.13
C TYR A 33 -6.82 -7.77 -6.35
N ARG A 34 -7.72 -8.07 -7.29
CA ARG A 34 -8.86 -7.22 -7.61
C ARG A 34 -9.78 -7.05 -6.39
N PHE A 35 -10.21 -8.14 -5.79
CA PHE A 35 -11.06 -8.11 -4.60
C PHE A 35 -10.44 -7.33 -3.44
N PHE A 36 -9.12 -7.44 -3.24
CA PHE A 36 -8.43 -6.70 -2.19
C PHE A 36 -8.48 -5.19 -2.43
N MET A 37 -8.29 -4.76 -3.68
CA MET A 37 -8.38 -3.34 -4.04
C MET A 37 -9.81 -2.81 -4.02
N ASP A 38 -10.78 -3.55 -4.52
CA ASP A 38 -12.21 -3.18 -4.45
C ASP A 38 -12.66 -3.02 -2.99
N LEU A 39 -12.26 -3.94 -2.13
CA LEU A 39 -12.55 -3.89 -0.69
C LEU A 39 -11.82 -2.71 0.00
N PHE A 40 -10.60 -2.40 -0.45
CA PHE A 40 -9.86 -1.23 0.04
C PHE A 40 -10.58 0.07 -0.36
N GLU A 41 -11.01 0.18 -1.60
CA GLU A 41 -11.79 1.33 -2.08
C GLU A 41 -13.06 1.50 -1.25
N GLU A 42 -13.87 0.45 -1.13
CA GLU A 42 -15.13 0.46 -0.37
C GLU A 42 -14.95 0.91 1.08
N ARG A 43 -13.91 0.40 1.76
CA ARG A 43 -13.78 0.55 3.21
C ARG A 43 -12.83 1.64 3.67
N MET A 44 -11.91 2.06 2.81
CA MET A 44 -10.82 2.95 3.21
C MET A 44 -10.82 4.31 2.53
N PHE A 45 -11.42 4.47 1.33
CA PHE A 45 -11.39 5.74 0.60
C PHE A 45 -12.11 6.89 1.32
N GLU A 46 -13.00 6.59 2.26
CA GLU A 46 -13.54 7.61 3.16
C GLU A 46 -12.47 8.23 4.06
N TYR A 47 -11.50 7.41 4.51
CA TYR A 47 -10.53 7.76 5.55
C TYR A 47 -9.15 8.14 5.03
N VAL A 48 -8.80 7.68 3.83
CA VAL A 48 -7.46 7.87 3.26
C VAL A 48 -7.49 8.24 1.80
N ASP A 49 -6.45 8.97 1.37
CA ASP A 49 -6.05 9.07 -0.03
C ASP A 49 -4.98 8.00 -0.28
N LEU A 50 -5.20 7.11 -1.24
CA LEU A 50 -4.19 6.17 -1.68
C LEU A 50 -3.20 6.90 -2.60
N ILE A 51 -1.93 6.86 -2.23
CA ILE A 51 -0.86 7.53 -2.96
C ILE A 51 -0.20 6.54 -3.94
N CYS A 52 0.30 5.43 -3.46
CA CYS A 52 0.76 4.34 -4.31
C CYS A 52 0.60 2.99 -3.62
N TYR A 53 0.65 1.92 -4.41
CA TYR A 53 0.57 0.56 -3.89
C TYR A 53 1.40 -0.43 -4.71
N CYS A 54 1.71 -1.54 -4.07
CA CYS A 54 2.18 -2.75 -4.72
C CYS A 54 1.68 -3.97 -3.94
N LEU A 55 1.07 -4.91 -4.66
CA LEU A 55 0.59 -6.17 -4.14
C LEU A 55 1.42 -7.28 -4.77
N ILE A 56 2.14 -8.06 -3.96
CA ILE A 56 2.86 -9.25 -4.44
C ILE A 56 2.35 -10.50 -3.72
N PRO A 57 2.60 -11.70 -4.21
CA PRO A 57 1.86 -12.89 -3.76
C PRO A 57 1.76 -13.08 -2.24
N ASN A 58 2.77 -12.71 -1.47
CA ASN A 58 2.85 -12.96 -0.03
C ASN A 58 2.86 -11.71 0.86
N HIS A 59 2.85 -10.49 0.29
CA HIS A 59 2.74 -9.25 1.04
C HIS A 59 2.25 -8.08 0.17
N PHE A 60 1.95 -6.97 0.82
CA PHE A 60 1.53 -5.74 0.17
C PHE A 60 2.14 -4.51 0.83
N HIS A 61 2.23 -3.44 0.05
CA HIS A 61 2.63 -2.11 0.50
C HIS A 61 1.64 -1.07 -0.01
N PHE A 62 1.24 -0.17 0.87
CA PHE A 62 0.49 1.04 0.56
C PHE A 62 1.23 2.26 1.07
N LEU A 63 1.32 3.32 0.31
CA LEU A 63 1.55 4.66 0.80
C LEU A 63 0.22 5.39 0.81
N VAL A 64 -0.21 5.85 1.98
CA VAL A 64 -1.48 6.54 2.16
C VAL A 64 -1.28 7.88 2.84
N ARG A 65 -2.16 8.85 2.56
CA ARG A 65 -2.36 10.04 3.39
C ARG A 65 -3.67 9.89 4.15
N ILE A 66 -3.64 10.04 5.48
CA ILE A 66 -4.85 10.07 6.29
C ILE A 66 -5.59 11.38 6.00
N LYS A 67 -6.87 11.29 5.60
CA LYS A 67 -7.68 12.48 5.30
C LYS A 67 -7.96 13.30 6.56
N SER A 68 -7.93 14.60 6.41
CA SER A 68 -8.40 15.53 7.45
C SER A 68 -9.92 15.59 7.35
N ASN A 69 -10.62 15.05 8.34
CA ASN A 69 -12.06 15.21 8.41
C ASN A 69 -12.40 16.67 8.77
N GLN A 70 -13.23 17.33 7.98
CA GLN A 70 -13.68 18.70 8.20
C GLN A 70 -14.88 18.79 9.19
N GLY A 71 -15.09 17.78 10.04
CA GLY A 71 -16.17 17.76 11.03
C GLY A 71 -15.66 17.77 12.47
N ASN A 72 -16.52 18.16 13.41
CA ASN A 72 -16.20 18.26 14.84
C ASN A 72 -15.81 16.93 15.52
N ASP A 73 -15.94 15.78 14.82
CA ASP A 73 -15.69 14.45 15.36
C ASP A 73 -14.38 13.80 14.88
N ALA A 74 -13.47 14.58 14.28
CA ALA A 74 -12.20 14.05 13.75
C ALA A 74 -11.29 13.42 14.83
N SER A 75 -11.49 13.76 16.11
CA SER A 75 -10.75 13.21 17.25
C SER A 75 -11.20 11.79 17.65
N GLU A 76 -12.35 11.30 17.18
CA GLU A 76 -12.91 10.00 17.56
C GLU A 76 -12.58 8.87 16.58
N ILE A 77 -12.05 9.15 15.38
CA ILE A 77 -11.81 8.11 14.38
C ILE A 77 -10.58 7.30 14.75
N ASN A 78 -10.79 6.05 15.08
CA ASN A 78 -9.70 5.09 15.24
C ASN A 78 -9.30 4.48 13.89
N TYR A 79 -8.41 5.18 13.15
CA TYR A 79 -7.92 4.74 11.84
C TYR A 79 -7.24 3.35 11.88
N ALA A 80 -6.53 3.03 12.96
CA ALA A 80 -5.92 1.71 13.11
C ALA A 80 -6.97 0.60 13.16
N ARG A 81 -8.11 0.84 13.81
CA ARG A 81 -9.26 -0.08 13.83
C ARG A 81 -9.90 -0.22 12.45
N LYS A 82 -10.00 0.89 11.68
CA LYS A 82 -10.52 0.83 10.29
C LYS A 82 -9.66 -0.06 9.40
N PHE A 83 -8.34 0.12 9.42
CA PHE A 83 -7.40 -0.77 8.73
C PHE A 83 -7.51 -2.22 9.23
N GLY A 84 -7.56 -2.44 10.55
CA GLY A 84 -7.72 -3.77 11.13
C GLY A 84 -8.98 -4.47 10.64
N ASN A 85 -10.10 -3.76 10.56
CA ASN A 85 -11.37 -4.29 10.05
C ASN A 85 -11.31 -4.63 8.55
N PHE A 86 -10.63 -3.80 7.75
CA PHE A 86 -10.38 -4.08 6.34
C PHE A 86 -9.58 -5.38 6.16
N PHE A 87 -8.45 -5.53 6.85
CA PHE A 87 -7.62 -6.74 6.76
C PHE A 87 -8.34 -8.00 7.28
N ALA A 88 -9.12 -7.86 8.35
CA ALA A 88 -9.93 -8.96 8.88
C ALA A 88 -10.99 -9.42 7.89
N ALA A 89 -11.67 -8.48 7.21
CA ALA A 89 -12.68 -8.82 6.21
C ALA A 89 -12.08 -9.55 5.01
N TYR A 90 -10.91 -9.08 4.51
CA TYR A 90 -10.19 -9.77 3.45
C TYR A 90 -9.79 -11.18 3.89
N ALA A 91 -9.16 -11.32 5.07
CA ALA A 91 -8.72 -12.60 5.59
C ALA A 91 -9.88 -13.59 5.77
N GLN A 92 -11.04 -13.12 6.25
CA GLN A 92 -12.26 -13.93 6.35
C GLN A 92 -12.72 -14.45 4.99
N SER A 93 -12.84 -13.56 4.00
CA SER A 93 -13.27 -13.91 2.65
C SER A 93 -12.30 -14.88 1.98
N PHE A 94 -11.00 -14.63 2.12
CA PHE A 94 -9.94 -15.49 1.59
C PHE A 94 -9.98 -16.89 2.24
N ASN A 95 -10.06 -16.96 3.58
CA ASN A 95 -10.11 -18.22 4.29
C ASN A 95 -11.37 -19.02 3.94
N HIS A 96 -12.52 -18.35 3.78
CA HIS A 96 -13.75 -19.00 3.33
C HIS A 96 -13.59 -19.59 1.92
N LEU A 97 -13.07 -18.80 0.97
CA LEU A 97 -12.90 -19.19 -0.43
C LEU A 97 -11.98 -20.40 -0.58
N TYR A 98 -10.86 -20.42 0.17
CA TYR A 98 -9.83 -21.48 0.07
C TYR A 98 -9.93 -22.55 1.17
N HIS A 99 -11.06 -22.60 1.90
CA HIS A 99 -11.31 -23.55 3.00
C HIS A 99 -10.17 -23.60 4.03
N ARG A 100 -9.52 -22.42 4.28
CA ARG A 100 -8.43 -22.28 5.24
C ARG A 100 -8.93 -21.98 6.65
N ARG A 101 -8.07 -22.29 7.63
CA ARG A 101 -8.25 -21.91 9.04
C ARG A 101 -6.99 -21.20 9.54
N GLY A 102 -7.16 -20.37 10.57
CA GLY A 102 -6.07 -19.63 11.18
C GLY A 102 -5.82 -18.26 10.54
N ASN A 103 -4.73 -17.64 10.96
CA ASN A 103 -4.37 -16.30 10.53
C ASN A 103 -3.83 -16.28 9.10
N LEU A 104 -4.34 -15.40 8.27
CA LEU A 104 -3.80 -15.16 6.92
C LEU A 104 -2.56 -14.26 7.01
N PHE A 105 -2.60 -13.23 7.85
CA PHE A 105 -1.49 -12.30 8.06
C PHE A 105 -0.64 -12.70 9.27
N SER A 106 0.67 -12.51 9.16
CA SER A 106 1.65 -12.95 10.18
C SER A 106 1.53 -12.19 11.50
N GLN A 107 1.13 -10.93 11.45
CA GLN A 107 1.02 -10.02 12.60
C GLN A 107 -0.02 -8.94 12.32
N ASN A 108 -0.24 -8.04 13.30
CA ASN A 108 -0.90 -6.77 13.02
C ASN A 108 -0.12 -6.00 11.95
N PHE A 109 -0.86 -5.31 11.07
CA PHE A 109 -0.23 -4.52 10.02
C PHE A 109 0.79 -3.52 10.58
N ARG A 110 1.85 -3.30 9.84
CA ARG A 110 2.87 -2.32 10.17
C ARG A 110 2.53 -0.98 9.53
N ARG A 111 2.99 0.08 10.19
CA ARG A 111 2.81 1.45 9.72
C ARG A 111 4.00 2.30 10.16
N LYS A 112 4.50 3.11 9.24
CA LYS A 112 5.65 3.99 9.44
C LYS A 112 5.27 5.38 8.95
N LEU A 113 5.36 6.37 9.85
CA LEU A 113 5.10 7.77 9.52
C LEU A 113 6.21 8.29 8.59
N ILE A 114 5.80 8.93 7.50
CA ILE A 114 6.70 9.59 6.55
C ILE A 114 6.56 11.11 6.74
N ARG A 115 7.65 11.77 7.10
CA ARG A 115 7.64 13.20 7.45
C ARG A 115 8.27 14.09 6.40
N ASP A 116 9.14 13.53 5.59
CA ASP A 116 9.94 14.27 4.63
C ASP A 116 9.53 13.93 3.19
N THR A 117 9.45 14.97 2.33
CA THR A 117 9.04 14.84 0.93
C THR A 117 10.06 14.05 0.11
N ASP A 118 11.36 14.21 0.40
CA ASP A 118 12.41 13.45 -0.32
C ASP A 118 12.29 11.96 0.03
N TYR A 119 11.98 11.66 1.30
CA TYR A 119 11.71 10.29 1.72
C TYR A 119 10.40 9.74 1.14
N LEU A 120 9.38 10.58 0.89
CA LEU A 120 8.17 10.15 0.16
C LEU A 120 8.50 9.61 -1.24
N ARG A 121 9.37 10.30 -1.99
CA ARG A 121 9.84 9.83 -3.31
C ARG A 121 10.52 8.47 -3.22
N THR A 122 11.41 8.31 -2.25
CA THR A 122 12.11 7.05 -1.98
C THR A 122 11.13 5.92 -1.68
N VAL A 123 10.10 6.18 -0.85
CA VAL A 123 9.06 5.19 -0.52
C VAL A 123 8.22 4.83 -1.74
N VAL A 124 7.86 5.79 -2.60
CA VAL A 124 7.13 5.50 -3.85
C VAL A 124 7.94 4.58 -4.76
N ILE A 125 9.23 4.90 -4.98
CA ILE A 125 10.13 4.08 -5.80
C ILE A 125 10.25 2.68 -5.20
N TYR A 126 10.52 2.58 -3.91
CA TYR A 126 10.62 1.32 -3.18
C TYR A 126 9.37 0.45 -3.35
N ILE A 127 8.18 1.03 -3.14
CA ILE A 127 6.91 0.31 -3.26
C ILE A 127 6.72 -0.22 -4.69
N HIS A 128 6.95 0.60 -5.70
CA HIS A 128 6.79 0.18 -7.08
C HIS A 128 7.82 -0.87 -7.52
N ARG A 129 9.07 -0.80 -7.00
CA ARG A 129 10.15 -1.76 -7.33
C ARG A 129 10.09 -3.06 -6.52
N ASN A 130 9.12 -3.20 -5.63
CA ASN A 130 8.98 -4.40 -4.80
C ASN A 130 8.96 -5.72 -5.61
N PRO A 131 8.27 -5.82 -6.77
CA PRO A 131 8.29 -7.03 -7.60
C PRO A 131 9.68 -7.38 -8.15
N LEU A 132 10.51 -6.37 -8.47
CA LEU A 132 11.91 -6.58 -8.89
C LEU A 132 12.76 -7.05 -7.71
N LYS A 133 12.64 -6.39 -6.55
CA LYS A 133 13.36 -6.74 -5.31
C LYS A 133 13.11 -8.20 -4.90
N HIS A 134 11.90 -8.72 -5.15
CA HIS A 134 11.52 -10.09 -4.84
C HIS A 134 11.64 -11.05 -6.03
N CYS A 135 12.30 -10.66 -7.11
CA CYS A 135 12.56 -11.48 -8.29
C CYS A 135 11.28 -12.11 -8.88
N ILE A 136 10.14 -11.39 -8.83
CA ILE A 136 8.86 -11.82 -9.39
C ILE A 136 8.80 -11.52 -10.88
N VAL A 137 9.37 -10.39 -11.28
CA VAL A 137 9.53 -9.93 -12.66
C VAL A 137 10.93 -9.37 -12.86
N GLU A 138 11.38 -9.27 -14.12
CA GLU A 138 12.65 -8.65 -14.48
C GLU A 138 12.48 -7.18 -14.88
N ASP A 139 11.28 -6.80 -15.34
CA ASP A 139 10.90 -5.42 -15.66
C ASP A 139 9.68 -5.00 -14.82
N ILE A 140 9.75 -3.83 -14.22
CA ILE A 140 8.65 -3.23 -13.43
C ILE A 140 7.36 -3.08 -14.26
N ASN A 141 7.49 -2.92 -15.58
CA ASN A 141 6.36 -2.82 -16.51
C ASN A 141 5.57 -4.14 -16.68
N GLU A 142 6.12 -5.25 -16.23
CA GLU A 142 5.46 -6.57 -16.32
C GLU A 142 4.52 -6.85 -15.15
N TRP A 143 4.53 -6.00 -14.09
CA TRP A 143 3.75 -6.23 -12.89
C TRP A 143 2.48 -5.37 -12.83
N ASN A 144 1.32 -5.99 -13.11
CA ASN A 144 0.02 -5.31 -13.18
C ASN A 144 -0.60 -4.97 -11.81
N HIS A 145 -0.07 -5.53 -10.70
CA HIS A 145 -0.63 -5.34 -9.36
C HIS A 145 0.11 -4.27 -8.56
N SER A 146 0.58 -3.24 -9.25
CA SER A 146 1.13 -2.03 -8.63
C SER A 146 0.58 -0.78 -9.32
N SER A 147 0.60 0.33 -8.60
CA SER A 147 0.21 1.63 -9.15
C SER A 147 1.20 2.19 -10.17
N TYR A 148 2.35 1.58 -10.41
CA TYR A 148 3.33 2.08 -11.37
C TYR A 148 2.73 2.28 -12.78
N LEU A 149 2.07 1.24 -13.32
CA LEU A 149 1.42 1.32 -14.63
C LEU A 149 0.22 2.28 -14.66
N GLU A 150 -0.48 2.42 -13.55
CA GLU A 150 -1.53 3.43 -13.39
C GLU A 150 -0.98 4.85 -13.59
N TYR A 151 0.22 5.14 -13.04
CA TYR A 151 0.90 6.41 -13.24
C TYR A 151 1.31 6.66 -14.68
N LEU A 152 1.62 5.63 -15.46
CA LEU A 152 1.97 5.75 -16.88
C LEU A 152 0.75 5.92 -17.78
N SER A 153 -0.43 5.48 -17.34
CA SER A 153 -1.67 5.57 -18.12
C SER A 153 -2.25 7.00 -18.11
N LYS A 154 -3.24 7.26 -18.98
CA LYS A 154 -3.94 8.57 -19.02
C LYS A 154 -4.89 8.79 -17.84
N GLY A 155 -5.32 7.73 -17.17
CA GLY A 155 -6.20 7.75 -15.99
C GLY A 155 -5.54 7.13 -14.76
N SER A 156 -6.08 7.40 -13.58
CA SER A 156 -5.75 6.68 -12.36
C SER A 156 -7.05 6.13 -11.78
N LEU A 157 -7.06 4.83 -11.44
CA LEU A 157 -8.23 4.19 -10.85
C LEU A 157 -8.33 4.50 -9.35
N TYR A 158 -7.21 4.34 -8.64
CA TYR A 158 -7.20 4.38 -7.19
C TYR A 158 -6.33 5.50 -6.62
N CYS A 159 -5.26 5.90 -7.34
CA CYS A 159 -4.19 6.71 -6.76
C CYS A 159 -4.31 8.22 -7.04
N ARG A 160 -3.78 9.02 -6.14
CA ARG A 160 -3.59 10.48 -6.28
C ARG A 160 -2.40 10.81 -7.18
N LYS A 161 -2.50 10.49 -8.45
CA LYS A 161 -1.44 10.61 -9.45
C LYS A 161 -0.79 12.00 -9.49
N ARG A 162 -1.60 13.07 -9.43
CA ARG A 162 -1.10 14.44 -9.52
C ARG A 162 -0.13 14.78 -8.39
N ASP A 163 -0.52 14.46 -7.15
CA ASP A 163 0.30 14.75 -5.96
C ASP A 163 1.69 14.12 -6.09
N VAL A 164 1.77 12.87 -6.59
CA VAL A 164 3.04 12.16 -6.75
C VAL A 164 3.88 12.74 -7.89
N LEU A 165 3.28 13.05 -9.04
CA LEU A 165 4.03 13.63 -10.15
C LEU A 165 4.61 15.00 -9.79
N ASP A 166 3.90 15.79 -8.98
CA ASP A 166 4.41 17.07 -8.47
C ASP A 166 5.68 16.87 -7.62
N TRP A 167 5.79 15.76 -6.87
CA TRP A 167 7.03 15.44 -6.10
C TRP A 167 8.22 15.09 -6.99
N PHE A 168 7.99 14.49 -8.15
CA PHE A 168 9.04 14.13 -9.11
C PHE A 168 9.34 15.26 -10.12
N GLY A 169 8.50 16.30 -10.17
CA GLY A 169 8.56 17.37 -11.14
C GLY A 169 7.90 17.03 -12.47
N ASP A 170 8.25 15.91 -13.10
CA ASP A 170 7.62 15.45 -14.32
C ASP A 170 7.67 13.92 -14.49
N MET A 171 6.98 13.43 -15.51
CA MET A 171 6.92 12.01 -15.84
C MET A 171 8.26 11.42 -16.31
N LYS A 172 9.17 12.22 -16.88
CA LYS A 172 10.49 11.73 -17.31
C LYS A 172 11.35 11.45 -16.10
N VAL A 173 11.36 12.37 -15.14
CA VAL A 173 12.07 12.20 -13.87
C VAL A 173 11.46 11.04 -13.07
N PHE A 174 10.13 10.93 -13.01
CA PHE A 174 9.46 9.80 -12.38
C PHE A 174 9.97 8.47 -12.93
N LYS A 175 9.92 8.27 -14.26
CA LYS A 175 10.40 7.06 -14.91
C LYS A 175 11.90 6.81 -14.63
N TYR A 176 12.73 7.84 -14.79
CA TYR A 176 14.16 7.72 -14.56
C TYR A 176 14.48 7.28 -13.12
N CYS A 177 13.86 7.89 -12.12
CA CYS A 177 14.05 7.49 -10.72
C CYS A 177 13.68 6.02 -10.46
N HIS A 178 12.70 5.47 -11.18
CA HIS A 178 12.32 4.05 -11.05
C HIS A 178 13.31 3.07 -11.71
N THR A 179 14.26 3.55 -12.53
CA THR A 179 15.38 2.71 -13.03
C THR A 179 16.52 2.59 -12.01
N LEU A 180 16.58 3.51 -11.04
CA LEU A 180 17.58 3.51 -9.99
C LEU A 180 17.16 2.57 -8.86
N ASP A 181 18.16 1.91 -8.24
CA ASP A 181 17.88 1.10 -7.04
C ASP A 181 17.97 2.01 -5.80
N PRO A 182 16.88 2.16 -5.03
CA PRO A 182 16.98 2.90 -3.78
C PRO A 182 17.77 2.06 -2.78
N GLU A 183 18.96 2.55 -2.37
CA GLU A 183 19.87 1.89 -1.42
C GLU A 183 19.28 1.69 0.00
N SER A 184 18.02 2.02 0.26
CA SER A 184 17.45 2.04 1.61
C SER A 184 16.56 0.84 1.90
N ASP A 185 16.87 0.12 2.99
CA ASP A 185 15.92 -0.76 3.68
C ASP A 185 14.83 0.08 4.35
N ILE A 186 13.63 0.06 3.74
CA ILE A 186 12.48 0.87 4.18
C ILE A 186 11.61 0.11 5.20
N GLU A 187 11.81 -1.20 5.37
CA GLU A 187 11.07 -2.08 6.32
C GLU A 187 11.63 -2.10 7.75
#